data_4a23f02593a2b2924eebe210f49f9384
#
_entry.id   4a23f02593a2b2924eebe210f49f9384
#
_cell.length_a   1.000
_cell.length_b   1.000
_cell.length_c   1.000
_cell.angle_alpha   90.00
_cell.angle_beta   90.00
_cell.angle_gamma   90.00
#
_symmetry.space_group_name_H-M   'P 1'
#
loop_
_entity.id
_entity.type
_entity.pdbx_description
1 polymer ?
#
loop_
_entity_poly.entity_id
_entity_poly.type
_entity_poly.pdbx_seq_one_letter_code
_entity_poly.pdbx_strand_id
1 'polypeptide(L)'
;YRPGPMDYIPDFIDRKHGRKPIEYDIPIMEKYLKDTYGITVYQEQVMLLSRLLADFTRGESDALRKAMGKKLRDKLDHMKPKFIEGGRNNGHDPKVLEKIWTDWEKFASYAFNKSHATCYSWVAYQTAHLKANYPSEYMAAVMSRSLSNITDITKLMDECKAMGIQTLGPDVNESNLKFTVNHDGNIRFGLGAVKGVGEAAVQSIVEERNANGPFKGIFDFVQRVNLNACNKKNMECLALAGGFDSFPELKREQYFAVNSKGEVFLETLMRYGNRYQEDKRAAINSLFGGANVVDIATPEIPQGLER
;
A
#
# COMPACT_ATOMS: atom_id res chain seq x y z
N TYR A 1 -2.20 10.68 19.40
CA TYR A 1 -2.87 9.72 20.27
C TYR A 1 -1.88 9.07 21.24
N ARG A 2 -1.46 9.81 22.28
CA ARG A 2 -0.63 9.30 23.38
C ARG A 2 -1.23 9.79 24.71
N PRO A 3 -1.29 8.98 25.78
CA PRO A 3 -1.74 9.43 27.09
C PRO A 3 -0.96 10.69 27.52
N GLY A 4 -1.57 11.63 28.19
CA GLY A 4 -0.97 12.91 28.57
C GLY A 4 -1.26 14.03 27.57
N PRO A 5 -0.70 14.05 26.35
CA PRO A 5 -1.06 15.05 25.33
C PRO A 5 -2.54 15.03 24.94
N MET A 6 -3.22 13.90 25.08
CA MET A 6 -4.65 13.79 24.77
C MET A 6 -5.52 14.69 25.64
N ASP A 7 -5.10 15.00 26.85
CA ASP A 7 -5.83 15.90 27.76
C ASP A 7 -5.88 17.34 27.25
N TYR A 8 -4.91 17.72 26.39
CA TYR A 8 -4.83 19.05 25.78
C TYR A 8 -5.56 19.15 24.42
N ILE A 9 -6.11 18.05 23.89
CA ILE A 9 -6.81 18.06 22.59
C ILE A 9 -8.00 19.03 22.59
N PRO A 10 -8.89 19.07 23.60
CA PRO A 10 -9.98 20.03 23.64
C PRO A 10 -9.49 21.48 23.58
N ASP A 11 -8.49 21.81 24.41
CA ASP A 11 -7.90 23.16 24.43
C ASP A 11 -7.24 23.50 23.09
N PHE A 12 -6.53 22.58 22.49
CA PHE A 12 -5.91 22.76 21.17
C PHE A 12 -6.97 23.07 20.10
N ILE A 13 -8.06 22.30 20.07
CA ILE A 13 -9.15 22.48 19.13
C ILE A 13 -9.83 23.84 19.36
N ASP A 14 -10.15 24.19 20.60
CA ASP A 14 -10.83 25.43 20.94
C ASP A 14 -9.99 26.67 20.63
N ARG A 15 -8.69 26.63 20.94
CA ARG A 15 -7.76 27.70 20.59
C ARG A 15 -7.55 27.81 19.07
N LYS A 16 -7.44 26.69 18.37
CA LYS A 16 -7.34 26.68 16.90
C LYS A 16 -8.55 27.33 16.23
N HIS A 17 -9.75 27.11 16.76
CA HIS A 17 -10.99 27.66 16.21
C HIS A 17 -11.41 29.00 16.83
N GLY A 18 -10.57 29.62 17.65
CA GLY A 18 -10.84 30.93 18.27
C GLY A 18 -11.91 30.92 19.37
N ARG A 19 -12.33 29.73 19.84
CA ARG A 19 -13.30 29.60 20.94
C ARG A 19 -12.68 29.84 22.31
N LYS A 20 -11.35 29.69 22.42
CA LYS A 20 -10.58 29.95 23.63
C LYS A 20 -9.36 30.81 23.26
N PRO A 21 -8.96 31.80 24.07
CA PRO A 21 -7.76 32.60 23.82
C PRO A 21 -6.52 31.73 23.91
N ILE A 22 -5.50 32.09 23.13
CA ILE A 22 -4.16 31.47 23.22
C ILE A 22 -3.44 32.19 24.34
N GLU A 23 -3.04 31.46 25.37
CA GLU A 23 -2.30 31.99 26.51
C GLU A 23 -0.91 31.35 26.56
N TYR A 24 0.07 32.16 26.99
CA TYR A 24 1.46 31.75 27.21
C TYR A 24 1.84 32.03 28.63
N ASP A 25 2.48 31.08 29.33
CA ASP A 25 2.94 31.28 30.71
C ASP A 25 3.93 32.44 30.81
N ILE A 26 4.76 32.63 29.81
CA ILE A 26 5.64 33.77 29.62
C ILE A 26 5.43 34.25 28.16
N PRO A 27 5.17 35.55 27.92
CA PRO A 27 4.82 36.05 26.59
C PRO A 27 5.83 35.69 25.47
N ILE A 28 7.13 35.66 25.79
CA ILE A 28 8.18 35.33 24.83
C ILE A 28 8.09 33.87 24.29
N MET A 29 7.37 32.98 24.98
CA MET A 29 7.14 31.60 24.54
C MET A 29 6.30 31.52 23.25
N GLU A 30 5.56 32.58 22.93
CA GLU A 30 4.83 32.68 21.65
C GLU A 30 5.73 32.38 20.48
N LYS A 31 7.00 32.79 20.54
CA LYS A 31 7.97 32.55 19.45
C LYS A 31 8.04 31.09 18.97
N TYR A 32 7.86 30.14 19.88
CA TYR A 32 7.96 28.71 19.56
C TYR A 32 6.68 27.92 19.79
N LEU A 33 5.66 28.52 20.44
CA LEU A 33 4.38 27.84 20.69
C LEU A 33 3.23 28.37 19.85
N LYS A 34 3.41 29.42 19.05
CA LYS A 34 2.36 29.99 18.21
C LYS A 34 1.72 28.95 17.28
N ASP A 35 2.53 28.15 16.58
CA ASP A 35 2.06 27.13 15.64
C ASP A 35 1.29 25.99 16.32
N THR A 36 1.42 25.83 17.62
CA THR A 36 0.74 24.81 18.43
C THR A 36 -0.23 25.44 19.45
N TYR A 37 -0.69 26.66 19.17
CA TYR A 37 -1.71 27.37 19.96
C TYR A 37 -1.39 27.47 21.45
N GLY A 38 -0.11 27.71 21.80
CA GLY A 38 0.37 27.84 23.18
C GLY A 38 0.59 26.51 23.90
N ILE A 39 0.45 25.39 23.24
CA ILE A 39 0.62 24.05 23.84
C ILE A 39 1.96 23.47 23.40
N THR A 40 2.74 22.95 24.35
CA THR A 40 3.96 22.20 24.04
C THR A 40 3.58 20.82 23.49
N VAL A 41 3.95 20.53 22.25
CA VAL A 41 3.66 19.29 21.54
C VAL A 41 4.94 18.53 21.16
N TYR A 42 6.00 19.28 20.81
CA TYR A 42 7.21 18.72 20.25
C TYR A 42 8.41 18.82 21.20
N GLN A 43 9.28 17.81 21.16
CA GLN A 43 10.55 17.81 21.90
C GLN A 43 11.40 19.03 21.55
N GLU A 44 11.41 19.42 20.29
CA GLU A 44 12.14 20.59 19.80
C GLU A 44 11.66 21.90 20.44
N GLN A 45 10.38 22.00 20.78
CA GLN A 45 9.87 23.18 21.50
C GLN A 45 10.48 23.28 22.91
N VAL A 46 10.59 22.15 23.62
CA VAL A 46 11.25 22.14 24.94
C VAL A 46 12.72 22.55 24.82
N MET A 47 13.44 22.03 23.81
CA MET A 47 14.84 22.40 23.55
C MET A 47 15.00 23.90 23.27
N LEU A 48 14.14 24.46 22.43
CA LEU A 48 14.20 25.87 22.05
C LEU A 48 13.78 26.78 23.20
N LEU A 49 12.75 26.41 23.96
CA LEU A 49 12.28 27.14 25.11
C LEU A 49 13.31 27.13 26.29
N SER A 50 13.97 26.00 26.55
CA SER A 50 15.02 25.95 27.57
C SER A 50 16.18 26.87 27.25
N ARG A 51 16.50 27.03 25.97
CA ARG A 51 17.52 27.98 25.50
C ARG A 51 17.03 29.44 25.61
N LEU A 52 15.78 29.70 25.22
CA LEU A 52 15.18 31.03 25.20
C LEU A 52 14.97 31.58 26.60
N LEU A 53 14.49 30.75 27.52
CA LEU A 53 14.09 31.17 28.86
C LEU A 53 15.26 31.15 29.85
N ALA A 54 16.20 30.19 29.71
CA ALA A 54 17.22 29.94 30.75
C ALA A 54 18.64 29.78 30.18
N ASP A 55 18.90 30.26 28.97
CA ASP A 55 20.21 30.28 28.30
C ASP A 55 20.91 28.92 28.20
N PHE A 56 20.15 27.84 28.13
CA PHE A 56 20.72 26.52 27.89
C PHE A 56 21.51 26.50 26.57
N THR A 57 22.69 25.94 26.61
CA THR A 57 23.46 25.67 25.41
C THR A 57 22.76 24.63 24.52
N ARG A 58 23.20 24.49 23.28
CA ARG A 58 22.70 23.42 22.37
C ARG A 58 22.89 22.03 22.98
N GLY A 59 24.06 21.76 23.57
CA GLY A 59 24.35 20.49 24.21
C GLY A 59 23.46 20.22 25.42
N GLU A 60 23.20 21.20 26.24
CA GLU A 60 22.32 21.07 27.42
C GLU A 60 20.88 20.89 27.05
N SER A 61 20.37 21.62 26.05
CA SER A 61 19.00 21.41 25.54
C SER A 61 18.81 20.02 24.94
N ASP A 62 19.83 19.48 24.26
CA ASP A 62 19.78 18.09 23.74
C ASP A 62 19.89 17.06 24.88
N ALA A 63 20.70 17.32 25.90
CA ALA A 63 20.76 16.50 27.10
C ALA A 63 19.41 16.47 27.83
N LEU A 64 18.74 17.63 27.95
CA LEU A 64 17.38 17.73 28.49
C LEU A 64 16.39 16.89 27.71
N ARG A 65 16.35 17.02 26.40
CA ARG A 65 15.51 16.20 25.50
C ARG A 65 15.75 14.70 25.73
N LYS A 66 17.02 14.28 25.80
CA LYS A 66 17.38 12.87 26.03
C LYS A 66 16.95 12.41 27.43
N ALA A 67 17.15 13.24 28.47
CA ALA A 67 16.74 12.92 29.83
C ALA A 67 15.23 12.76 29.93
N MET A 68 14.49 13.66 29.31
CA MET A 68 13.03 13.60 29.22
C MET A 68 12.56 12.35 28.47
N GLY A 69 13.03 12.11 27.25
CA GLY A 69 12.61 10.98 26.43
C GLY A 69 12.89 9.61 27.04
N LYS A 70 13.97 9.51 27.84
CA LYS A 70 14.37 8.27 28.55
C LYS A 70 13.90 8.22 30.00
N LYS A 71 13.15 9.22 30.49
CA LYS A 71 12.67 9.34 31.89
C LYS A 71 13.79 9.25 32.92
N LEU A 72 14.93 9.89 32.66
CA LEU A 72 16.10 9.87 33.53
C LEU A 72 15.93 10.92 34.64
N ARG A 73 15.21 10.58 35.70
CA ARG A 73 14.88 11.50 36.82
C ARG A 73 16.09 12.16 37.40
N ASP A 74 17.15 11.44 37.75
CA ASP A 74 18.36 11.98 38.34
C ASP A 74 18.97 13.10 37.47
N LYS A 75 18.93 12.97 36.16
CA LYS A 75 19.41 14.00 35.24
C LYS A 75 18.49 15.22 35.20
N LEU A 76 17.18 15.00 35.23
CA LEU A 76 16.20 16.09 35.28
C LEU A 76 16.31 16.88 36.56
N ASP A 77 16.47 16.21 37.69
CA ASP A 77 16.67 16.86 39.02
C ASP A 77 17.93 17.71 39.05
N HIS A 78 19.00 17.29 38.37
CA HIS A 78 20.21 18.12 38.26
C HIS A 78 20.05 19.32 37.31
N MET A 79 19.21 19.20 36.30
CA MET A 79 19.03 20.27 35.31
C MET A 79 18.01 21.33 35.74
N LYS A 80 17.02 20.95 36.57
CA LYS A 80 15.98 21.84 37.07
C LYS A 80 16.51 23.10 37.75
N PRO A 81 17.44 23.02 38.77
CA PRO A 81 17.99 24.22 39.43
C PRO A 81 18.62 25.18 38.43
N LYS A 82 19.38 24.66 37.45
CA LYS A 82 19.99 25.47 36.41
C LYS A 82 18.96 26.19 35.55
N PHE A 83 17.87 25.53 35.18
CA PHE A 83 16.78 26.14 34.42
C PHE A 83 16.11 27.28 35.21
N ILE A 84 15.80 27.06 36.47
CA ILE A 84 15.18 28.07 37.33
C ILE A 84 16.11 29.25 37.51
N GLU A 85 17.41 29.03 37.82
CA GLU A 85 18.39 30.08 38.00
C GLU A 85 18.63 30.90 36.73
N GLY A 86 18.83 30.23 35.58
CA GLY A 86 19.00 30.89 34.29
C GLY A 86 17.76 31.73 33.92
N GLY A 87 16.56 31.16 34.10
CA GLY A 87 15.34 31.91 33.86
C GLY A 87 15.11 33.09 34.79
N ARG A 88 15.48 32.96 36.07
CA ARG A 88 15.46 34.08 37.02
C ARG A 88 16.42 35.20 36.60
N ASN A 89 17.61 34.86 36.15
CA ASN A 89 18.59 35.81 35.65
C ASN A 89 18.10 36.57 34.42
N ASN A 90 17.25 35.95 33.62
CA ASN A 90 16.56 36.52 32.45
C ASN A 90 15.28 37.31 32.83
N GLY A 91 15.02 37.50 34.13
CA GLY A 91 13.91 38.33 34.64
C GLY A 91 12.56 37.62 34.71
N HIS A 92 12.53 36.28 34.65
CA HIS A 92 11.30 35.48 34.72
C HIS A 92 10.98 35.10 36.18
N ASP A 93 9.68 35.03 36.51
CA ASP A 93 9.22 34.60 37.85
C ASP A 93 9.58 33.11 38.08
N PRO A 94 10.34 32.81 39.18
CA PRO A 94 10.69 31.44 39.53
C PRO A 94 9.48 30.49 39.65
N LYS A 95 8.34 30.96 40.13
CA LYS A 95 7.12 30.16 40.27
C LYS A 95 6.57 29.74 38.92
N VAL A 96 6.62 30.62 37.92
CA VAL A 96 6.19 30.33 36.55
C VAL A 96 7.17 29.36 35.91
N LEU A 97 8.48 29.53 36.14
CA LEU A 97 9.50 28.61 35.64
C LEU A 97 9.34 27.20 36.23
N GLU A 98 9.03 27.09 37.54
CA GLU A 98 8.75 25.79 38.17
C GLU A 98 7.51 25.12 37.61
N LYS A 99 6.44 25.89 37.32
CA LYS A 99 5.24 25.39 36.64
C LYS A 99 5.60 24.83 35.26
N ILE A 100 6.33 25.62 34.45
CA ILE A 100 6.76 25.20 33.10
C ILE A 100 7.57 23.90 33.17
N TRP A 101 8.54 23.83 34.11
CA TRP A 101 9.34 22.62 34.29
C TRP A 101 8.49 21.42 34.68
N THR A 102 7.57 21.57 35.60
CA THR A 102 6.65 20.50 36.04
C THR A 102 5.75 20.04 34.91
N ASP A 103 5.27 20.96 34.09
CA ASP A 103 4.47 20.63 32.91
C ASP A 103 5.31 19.89 31.87
N TRP A 104 6.57 20.24 31.67
CA TRP A 104 7.51 19.52 30.83
C TRP A 104 7.81 18.10 31.37
N GLU A 105 7.97 17.93 32.68
CA GLU A 105 8.17 16.59 33.27
C GLU A 105 6.97 15.67 33.03
N LYS A 106 5.75 16.17 33.18
CA LYS A 106 4.53 15.43 32.84
C LYS A 106 4.48 15.10 31.36
N PHE A 107 4.81 16.05 30.52
CA PHE A 107 4.80 15.98 29.08
C PHE A 107 5.97 15.16 28.50
N ALA A 108 7.11 15.12 29.19
CA ALA A 108 8.38 14.59 28.72
C ALA A 108 8.33 13.15 28.20
N SER A 109 7.47 12.33 28.80
CA SER A 109 7.32 10.94 28.38
C SER A 109 6.55 10.77 27.05
N TYR A 110 5.96 11.85 26.53
CA TYR A 110 5.01 11.80 25.40
C TYR A 110 5.34 12.80 24.29
N ALA A 111 6.33 13.68 24.49
CA ALA A 111 6.74 14.65 23.49
C ALA A 111 7.12 14.01 22.17
N PHE A 112 6.57 14.52 21.07
CA PHE A 112 6.78 13.97 19.74
C PHE A 112 7.95 14.67 19.04
N ASN A 113 8.66 13.93 18.19
CA ASN A 113 9.73 14.50 17.37
C ASN A 113 9.11 15.26 16.18
N LYS A 114 9.38 16.57 16.08
CA LYS A 114 8.84 17.43 15.02
C LYS A 114 9.36 17.03 13.63
N SER A 115 10.64 16.64 13.56
CA SER A 115 11.24 16.21 12.28
C SER A 115 10.54 14.99 11.71
N HIS A 116 10.21 14.01 12.57
CA HIS A 116 9.43 12.84 12.16
C HIS A 116 8.04 13.26 11.66
N ALA A 117 7.33 14.11 12.40
CA ALA A 117 6.01 14.61 11.99
C ALA A 117 6.09 15.34 10.64
N THR A 118 7.10 16.17 10.43
CA THR A 118 7.31 16.91 9.17
C THR A 118 7.54 15.97 7.99
N CYS A 119 8.43 14.97 8.14
CA CYS A 119 8.70 14.00 7.09
C CYS A 119 7.46 13.19 6.69
N TYR A 120 6.71 12.70 7.68
CA TYR A 120 5.49 11.94 7.40
C TYR A 120 4.36 12.81 6.86
N SER A 121 4.24 14.06 7.31
CA SER A 121 3.27 15.00 6.73
C SER A 121 3.58 15.31 5.27
N TRP A 122 4.86 15.40 4.92
CA TRP A 122 5.27 15.57 3.54
C TRP A 122 4.87 14.38 2.66
N VAL A 123 5.14 13.16 3.09
CA VAL A 123 4.72 11.94 2.38
C VAL A 123 3.20 11.86 2.29
N ALA A 124 2.49 12.15 3.39
CA ALA A 124 1.03 12.17 3.41
C ALA A 124 0.45 13.19 2.42
N TYR A 125 1.04 14.38 2.33
CA TYR A 125 0.65 15.38 1.33
C TYR A 125 0.88 14.89 -0.10
N GLN A 126 2.03 14.27 -0.39
CA GLN A 126 2.32 13.71 -1.71
C GLN A 126 1.32 12.63 -2.11
N THR A 127 1.00 11.70 -1.20
CA THR A 127 0.02 10.64 -1.45
C THR A 127 -1.39 11.21 -1.65
N ALA A 128 -1.78 12.22 -0.87
CA ALA A 128 -3.05 12.91 -1.04
C ALA A 128 -3.12 13.65 -2.38
N HIS A 129 -2.04 14.32 -2.79
CA HIS A 129 -1.95 14.97 -4.09
C HIS A 129 -2.11 13.97 -5.25
N LEU A 130 -1.40 12.84 -5.19
CA LEU A 130 -1.52 11.79 -6.20
C LEU A 130 -2.94 11.21 -6.26
N LYS A 131 -3.55 10.93 -5.10
CA LYS A 131 -4.93 10.44 -5.04
C LYS A 131 -5.94 11.43 -5.63
N ALA A 132 -5.73 12.73 -5.41
CA ALA A 132 -6.63 13.78 -5.89
C ALA A 132 -6.50 14.05 -7.42
N ASN A 133 -5.30 13.97 -7.97
CA ASN A 133 -5.02 14.37 -9.34
C ASN A 133 -4.85 13.17 -10.31
N TYR A 134 -4.46 11.99 -9.79
CA TYR A 134 -4.23 10.75 -10.54
C TYR A 134 -4.85 9.57 -9.81
N PRO A 135 -6.18 9.59 -9.58
CA PRO A 135 -6.82 8.64 -8.68
C PRO A 135 -6.72 7.19 -9.14
N SER A 136 -6.89 6.90 -10.42
CA SER A 136 -6.81 5.52 -10.94
C SER A 136 -5.42 4.95 -10.81
N GLU A 137 -4.38 5.70 -11.17
CA GLU A 137 -2.98 5.29 -11.09
C GLU A 137 -2.55 5.12 -9.62
N TYR A 138 -2.98 6.04 -8.74
CA TYR A 138 -2.70 5.94 -7.32
C TYR A 138 -3.32 4.68 -6.71
N MET A 139 -4.60 4.43 -6.98
CA MET A 139 -5.31 3.25 -6.44
C MET A 139 -4.76 1.95 -7.00
N ALA A 140 -4.43 1.88 -8.30
CA ALA A 140 -3.76 0.74 -8.90
C ALA A 140 -2.40 0.46 -8.26
N ALA A 141 -1.61 1.51 -7.99
CA ALA A 141 -0.32 1.39 -7.31
C ALA A 141 -0.47 0.89 -5.87
N VAL A 142 -1.45 1.39 -5.11
CA VAL A 142 -1.72 0.95 -3.73
C VAL A 142 -2.17 -0.50 -3.70
N MET A 143 -3.14 -0.91 -4.53
CA MET A 143 -3.58 -2.31 -4.66
C MET A 143 -2.43 -3.24 -5.03
N SER A 144 -1.51 -2.78 -5.89
CA SER A 144 -0.33 -3.54 -6.31
C SER A 144 0.68 -3.80 -5.18
N ARG A 145 0.59 -3.08 -4.07
CA ARG A 145 1.41 -3.34 -2.86
C ARG A 145 0.78 -4.38 -1.94
N SER A 146 -0.47 -4.78 -2.20
CA SER A 146 -1.26 -5.67 -1.35
C SER A 146 -1.69 -6.96 -2.07
N LEU A 147 -0.95 -7.43 -3.09
CA LEU A 147 -1.34 -8.56 -3.95
C LEU A 147 -1.72 -9.83 -3.17
N SER A 148 -1.11 -10.08 -2.04
CA SER A 148 -1.38 -11.25 -1.18
C SER A 148 -2.48 -11.03 -0.14
N ASN A 149 -3.03 -9.81 -0.02
CA ASN A 149 -4.02 -9.45 0.99
C ASN A 149 -5.36 -9.06 0.35
N ILE A 150 -6.19 -10.07 0.10
CA ILE A 150 -7.49 -9.86 -0.53
C ILE A 150 -8.41 -8.94 0.28
N THR A 151 -8.31 -8.95 1.61
CA THR A 151 -9.12 -8.08 2.47
C THR A 151 -8.81 -6.60 2.22
N ASP A 152 -7.53 -6.26 2.08
CA ASP A 152 -7.12 -4.88 1.77
C ASP A 152 -7.49 -4.51 0.33
N ILE A 153 -7.31 -5.44 -0.62
CA ILE A 153 -7.74 -5.24 -2.01
C ILE A 153 -9.24 -4.94 -2.07
N THR A 154 -10.08 -5.70 -1.36
CA THR A 154 -11.54 -5.48 -1.35
C THR A 154 -11.89 -4.08 -0.83
N LYS A 155 -11.28 -3.64 0.28
CA LYS A 155 -11.48 -2.28 0.81
C LYS A 155 -11.09 -1.20 -0.19
N LEU A 156 -9.96 -1.42 -0.89
CA LEU A 156 -9.48 -0.48 -1.91
C LEU A 156 -10.40 -0.47 -3.15
N MET A 157 -10.99 -1.61 -3.52
CA MET A 157 -12.01 -1.67 -4.59
C MET A 157 -13.29 -0.93 -4.20
N ASP A 158 -13.72 -1.04 -2.94
CA ASP A 158 -14.86 -0.26 -2.43
C ASP A 158 -14.57 1.25 -2.47
N GLU A 159 -13.35 1.65 -2.12
CA GLU A 159 -12.90 3.04 -2.26
C GLU A 159 -12.91 3.50 -3.72
N CYS A 160 -12.39 2.67 -4.65
CA CYS A 160 -12.44 2.96 -6.08
C CYS A 160 -13.88 3.18 -6.55
N LYS A 161 -14.80 2.32 -6.13
CA LYS A 161 -16.22 2.44 -6.46
C LYS A 161 -16.82 3.75 -5.92
N ALA A 162 -16.49 4.14 -4.70
CA ALA A 162 -16.93 5.41 -4.10
C ALA A 162 -16.37 6.64 -4.86
N MET A 163 -15.20 6.50 -5.46
CA MET A 163 -14.55 7.52 -6.30
C MET A 163 -15.03 7.50 -7.76
N GLY A 164 -15.94 6.61 -8.14
CA GLY A 164 -16.42 6.46 -9.52
C GLY A 164 -15.42 5.75 -10.45
N ILE A 165 -14.42 5.07 -9.90
CA ILE A 165 -13.40 4.33 -10.67
C ILE A 165 -13.85 2.87 -10.79
N GLN A 166 -13.96 2.38 -12.02
CA GLN A 166 -14.32 1.00 -12.27
C GLN A 166 -13.09 0.08 -12.10
N THR A 167 -13.25 -1.01 -11.36
CA THR A 167 -12.25 -2.08 -11.25
C THR A 167 -12.73 -3.28 -12.08
N LEU A 168 -11.99 -3.59 -13.14
CA LEU A 168 -12.26 -4.68 -14.06
C LEU A 168 -11.65 -5.97 -13.54
N GLY A 169 -12.29 -7.12 -13.80
CA GLY A 169 -11.78 -8.44 -13.43
C GLY A 169 -10.44 -8.80 -14.09
N PRO A 170 -9.80 -9.92 -13.69
CA PRO A 170 -8.60 -10.39 -14.36
C PRO A 170 -8.91 -10.81 -15.80
N ASP A 171 -7.93 -10.62 -16.71
CA ASP A 171 -8.02 -11.00 -18.11
C ASP A 171 -6.62 -11.36 -18.63
N VAL A 172 -6.43 -12.55 -19.19
CA VAL A 172 -5.12 -13.00 -19.69
C VAL A 172 -4.61 -12.16 -20.87
N ASN A 173 -5.48 -11.50 -21.59
CA ASN A 173 -5.11 -10.61 -22.70
C ASN A 173 -4.79 -9.18 -22.29
N GLU A 174 -5.21 -8.74 -21.09
CA GLU A 174 -5.04 -7.36 -20.67
C GLU A 174 -4.25 -7.23 -19.37
N SER A 175 -4.49 -8.13 -18.41
CA SER A 175 -3.87 -8.03 -17.08
C SER A 175 -2.36 -8.27 -17.11
N ASN A 176 -1.66 -7.56 -16.21
CA ASN A 176 -0.27 -7.81 -15.87
C ASN A 176 -0.16 -8.46 -14.47
N LEU A 177 1.05 -8.64 -13.97
CA LEU A 177 1.27 -9.14 -12.60
C LEU A 177 0.59 -8.23 -11.57
N LYS A 178 0.75 -6.91 -11.73
CA LYS A 178 0.21 -5.88 -10.87
C LYS A 178 -1.08 -5.29 -11.45
N PHE A 179 -1.83 -4.58 -10.63
CA PHE A 179 -2.94 -3.74 -11.09
C PHE A 179 -2.43 -2.65 -12.03
N THR A 180 -3.13 -2.40 -13.11
CA THR A 180 -2.78 -1.39 -14.11
C THR A 180 -4.00 -0.57 -14.48
N VAL A 181 -3.79 0.65 -14.95
CA VAL A 181 -4.86 1.48 -15.51
C VAL A 181 -4.90 1.23 -17.02
N ASN A 182 -6.08 0.94 -17.55
CA ASN A 182 -6.28 0.77 -18.99
C ASN A 182 -6.50 2.14 -19.69
N HIS A 183 -6.66 2.10 -21.00
CA HIS A 183 -6.84 3.30 -21.82
C HIS A 183 -8.08 4.13 -21.43
N ASP A 184 -9.13 3.47 -20.91
CA ASP A 184 -10.37 4.13 -20.48
C ASP A 184 -10.32 4.69 -19.06
N GLY A 185 -9.17 4.62 -18.39
CA GLY A 185 -8.98 5.07 -17.01
C GLY A 185 -9.49 4.09 -15.95
N ASN A 186 -9.93 2.89 -16.34
CA ASN A 186 -10.36 1.84 -15.44
C ASN A 186 -9.18 1.05 -14.90
N ILE A 187 -9.32 0.48 -13.71
CA ILE A 187 -8.27 -0.35 -13.10
C ILE A 187 -8.50 -1.81 -13.49
N ARG A 188 -7.51 -2.41 -14.16
CA ARG A 188 -7.49 -3.84 -14.47
C ARG A 188 -6.88 -4.63 -13.33
N PHE A 189 -7.55 -5.71 -12.90
CA PHE A 189 -7.10 -6.60 -11.83
C PHE A 189 -5.78 -7.30 -12.21
N GLY A 190 -4.80 -7.27 -11.30
CA GLY A 190 -3.51 -7.92 -11.50
C GLY A 190 -3.60 -9.43 -11.34
N LEU A 191 -3.05 -10.20 -12.28
CA LEU A 191 -3.04 -11.69 -12.20
C LEU A 191 -2.31 -12.20 -10.95
N GLY A 192 -1.33 -11.44 -10.44
CA GLY A 192 -0.62 -11.79 -9.21
C GLY A 192 -1.46 -11.71 -7.94
N ALA A 193 -2.64 -11.07 -7.99
CA ALA A 193 -3.61 -11.05 -6.89
C ALA A 193 -4.63 -12.19 -6.96
N VAL A 194 -4.65 -12.97 -8.04
CA VAL A 194 -5.51 -14.16 -8.17
C VAL A 194 -4.94 -15.27 -7.30
N LYS A 195 -5.71 -15.70 -6.29
CA LYS A 195 -5.27 -16.74 -5.37
C LYS A 195 -4.94 -18.04 -6.13
N GLY A 196 -3.74 -18.56 -5.93
CA GLY A 196 -3.27 -19.80 -6.53
C GLY A 196 -2.62 -19.64 -7.90
N VAL A 197 -2.52 -18.42 -8.43
CA VAL A 197 -1.75 -18.13 -9.65
C VAL A 197 -0.37 -17.64 -9.24
N GLY A 198 0.67 -18.39 -9.61
CA GLY A 198 2.08 -18.06 -9.29
C GLY A 198 2.65 -17.02 -10.24
N GLU A 199 3.64 -16.26 -9.76
CA GLU A 199 4.32 -15.22 -10.55
C GLU A 199 4.92 -15.76 -11.85
N ALA A 200 5.52 -16.95 -11.83
CA ALA A 200 6.08 -17.59 -13.03
C ALA A 200 5.01 -17.88 -14.10
N ALA A 201 3.80 -18.25 -13.69
CA ALA A 201 2.69 -18.45 -14.62
C ALA A 201 2.26 -17.12 -15.24
N VAL A 202 2.13 -16.07 -14.43
CA VAL A 202 1.77 -14.72 -14.91
C VAL A 202 2.82 -14.20 -15.88
N GLN A 203 4.10 -14.35 -15.53
CA GLN A 203 5.21 -13.92 -16.38
C GLN A 203 5.16 -14.61 -17.74
N SER A 204 4.96 -15.94 -17.75
CA SER A 204 4.82 -16.71 -19.00
C SER A 204 3.67 -16.23 -19.89
N ILE A 205 2.51 -15.91 -19.28
CA ILE A 205 1.34 -15.39 -20.00
C ILE A 205 1.66 -14.02 -20.63
N VAL A 206 2.22 -13.12 -19.83
CA VAL A 206 2.50 -11.74 -20.26
C VAL A 206 3.60 -11.70 -21.33
N GLU A 207 4.68 -12.47 -21.16
CA GLU A 207 5.77 -12.56 -22.14
C GLU A 207 5.28 -13.10 -23.48
N GLU A 208 4.52 -14.21 -23.46
CA GLU A 208 3.98 -14.81 -24.67
C GLU A 208 3.03 -13.86 -25.41
N ARG A 209 2.13 -13.21 -24.68
CA ARG A 209 1.21 -12.20 -25.24
C ARG A 209 1.95 -11.03 -25.85
N ASN A 210 2.99 -10.53 -25.20
CA ASN A 210 3.76 -9.38 -25.67
C ASN A 210 4.61 -9.72 -26.91
N ALA A 211 5.11 -10.95 -26.99
CA ALA A 211 5.93 -11.41 -28.11
C ALA A 211 5.11 -11.74 -29.36
N ASN A 212 3.95 -12.38 -29.18
CA ASN A 212 3.19 -13.00 -30.27
C ASN A 212 1.75 -12.48 -30.41
N GLY A 213 1.41 -11.41 -29.68
CA GLY A 213 0.09 -10.77 -29.70
C GLY A 213 -0.95 -11.45 -28.80
N PRO A 214 -2.14 -10.86 -28.68
CA PRO A 214 -3.22 -11.37 -27.85
C PRO A 214 -3.58 -12.81 -28.20
N PHE A 215 -4.04 -13.57 -27.20
CA PHE A 215 -4.57 -14.91 -27.41
C PHE A 215 -5.96 -14.80 -28.04
N LYS A 216 -6.18 -15.58 -29.10
CA LYS A 216 -7.42 -15.57 -29.87
C LYS A 216 -8.57 -16.32 -29.19
N GLY A 217 -8.23 -17.23 -28.28
CA GLY A 217 -9.16 -18.08 -27.55
C GLY A 217 -8.40 -19.06 -26.65
N ILE A 218 -9.13 -19.95 -25.98
CA ILE A 218 -8.54 -20.88 -25.01
C ILE A 218 -7.62 -21.91 -25.68
N PHE A 219 -7.94 -22.35 -26.88
CA PHE A 219 -7.10 -23.30 -27.62
C PHE A 219 -5.77 -22.64 -28.02
N ASP A 220 -5.80 -21.44 -28.57
CA ASP A 220 -4.60 -20.65 -28.89
C ASP A 220 -3.77 -20.39 -27.65
N PHE A 221 -4.41 -20.10 -26.50
CA PHE A 221 -3.74 -19.92 -25.22
C PHE A 221 -2.92 -21.16 -24.82
N VAL A 222 -3.53 -22.35 -24.78
CA VAL A 222 -2.81 -23.57 -24.36
C VAL A 222 -1.81 -24.09 -25.39
N GLN A 223 -1.93 -23.69 -26.65
CA GLN A 223 -0.94 -23.97 -27.70
C GLN A 223 0.34 -23.13 -27.55
N ARG A 224 0.23 -21.96 -26.94
CA ARG A 224 1.29 -20.95 -26.92
C ARG A 224 1.95 -20.78 -25.55
N VAL A 225 1.15 -20.76 -24.46
CA VAL A 225 1.68 -20.50 -23.11
C VAL A 225 2.53 -21.68 -22.61
N ASN A 226 3.53 -21.39 -21.79
CA ASN A 226 4.32 -22.45 -21.15
C ASN A 226 3.46 -23.20 -20.09
N LEU A 227 2.96 -24.39 -20.42
CA LEU A 227 2.08 -25.19 -19.56
C LEU A 227 2.79 -25.80 -18.35
N ASN A 228 4.12 -25.80 -18.29
CA ASN A 228 4.86 -26.16 -17.08
C ASN A 228 4.79 -25.03 -16.03
N ALA A 229 4.87 -23.77 -16.46
CA ALA A 229 4.71 -22.62 -15.60
C ALA A 229 3.22 -22.37 -15.29
N CYS A 230 2.36 -22.39 -16.30
CA CYS A 230 0.91 -22.24 -16.18
C CYS A 230 0.23 -23.61 -16.09
N ASN A 231 0.47 -24.33 -14.99
CA ASN A 231 -0.02 -25.68 -14.76
C ASN A 231 -1.54 -25.73 -14.51
N LYS A 232 -2.10 -26.97 -14.38
CA LYS A 232 -3.53 -27.21 -14.16
C LYS A 232 -4.11 -26.32 -13.04
N LYS A 233 -3.44 -26.22 -11.89
CA LYS A 233 -3.92 -25.41 -10.77
C LYS A 233 -4.01 -23.93 -11.12
N ASN A 234 -3.02 -23.40 -11.85
CA ASN A 234 -3.07 -22.00 -12.30
C ASN A 234 -4.24 -21.78 -13.26
N MET A 235 -4.46 -22.73 -14.20
CA MET A 235 -5.57 -22.68 -15.14
C MET A 235 -6.94 -22.72 -14.45
N GLU A 236 -7.11 -23.60 -13.47
CA GLU A 236 -8.32 -23.67 -12.63
C GLU A 236 -8.58 -22.33 -11.91
N CYS A 237 -7.54 -21.76 -11.28
CA CYS A 237 -7.66 -20.50 -10.56
C CYS A 237 -7.99 -19.33 -11.52
N LEU A 238 -7.39 -19.28 -12.69
CA LEU A 238 -7.69 -18.27 -13.72
C LEU A 238 -9.13 -18.40 -14.23
N ALA A 239 -9.59 -19.63 -14.54
CA ALA A 239 -10.95 -19.87 -14.97
C ALA A 239 -11.98 -19.45 -13.92
N LEU A 240 -11.78 -19.83 -12.64
CA LEU A 240 -12.65 -19.45 -11.53
C LEU A 240 -12.68 -17.94 -11.31
N ALA A 241 -11.54 -17.26 -11.47
CA ALA A 241 -11.44 -15.81 -11.30
C ALA A 241 -11.99 -15.02 -12.50
N GLY A 242 -12.27 -15.67 -13.63
CA GLY A 242 -12.72 -15.01 -14.86
C GLY A 242 -11.60 -14.53 -15.76
N GLY A 243 -10.37 -15.04 -15.58
CA GLY A 243 -9.22 -14.68 -16.40
C GLY A 243 -9.36 -15.00 -17.89
N PHE A 244 -10.32 -15.86 -18.26
CA PHE A 244 -10.62 -16.27 -19.62
C PHE A 244 -11.98 -15.76 -20.13
N ASP A 245 -12.66 -14.88 -19.39
CA ASP A 245 -14.02 -14.43 -19.77
C ASP A 245 -14.07 -13.61 -21.07
N SER A 246 -12.93 -13.10 -21.52
CA SER A 246 -12.82 -12.44 -22.84
C SER A 246 -12.84 -13.43 -24.01
N PHE A 247 -12.71 -14.72 -23.76
CA PHE A 247 -12.80 -15.74 -24.79
C PHE A 247 -14.27 -16.13 -25.04
N PRO A 248 -14.81 -15.91 -26.23
CA PRO A 248 -16.24 -16.05 -26.47
C PRO A 248 -16.71 -17.52 -26.56
N GLU A 249 -15.79 -18.46 -26.74
CA GLU A 249 -16.13 -19.87 -27.02
C GLU A 249 -16.52 -20.67 -25.77
N LEU A 250 -16.16 -20.20 -24.57
CA LEU A 250 -16.36 -20.95 -23.33
C LEU A 250 -16.86 -20.07 -22.20
N LYS A 251 -17.79 -20.58 -21.41
CA LYS A 251 -18.21 -20.04 -20.12
C LYS A 251 -17.43 -20.70 -18.99
N ARG A 252 -17.35 -20.04 -17.82
CA ARG A 252 -16.57 -20.53 -16.66
C ARG A 252 -16.93 -21.95 -16.23
N GLU A 253 -18.23 -22.29 -16.22
CA GLU A 253 -18.71 -23.62 -15.83
C GLU A 253 -18.22 -24.72 -16.78
N GLN A 254 -18.03 -24.43 -18.06
CA GLN A 254 -17.62 -25.42 -19.06
C GLN A 254 -16.18 -25.90 -18.85
N TYR A 255 -15.30 -25.09 -18.25
CA TYR A 255 -13.95 -25.54 -17.88
C TYR A 255 -13.97 -26.71 -16.91
N PHE A 256 -15.00 -26.81 -16.08
CA PHE A 256 -15.15 -27.81 -15.02
C PHE A 256 -16.18 -28.89 -15.37
N ALA A 257 -16.78 -28.84 -16.57
CA ALA A 257 -17.72 -29.83 -17.03
C ALA A 257 -17.03 -31.19 -17.25
N VAL A 258 -17.73 -32.25 -16.90
CA VAL A 258 -17.25 -33.64 -17.01
C VAL A 258 -17.84 -34.27 -18.29
N ASN A 259 -16.98 -34.87 -19.12
CA ASN A 259 -17.41 -35.57 -20.31
C ASN A 259 -18.00 -36.97 -19.99
N SER A 260 -18.51 -37.66 -20.99
CA SER A 260 -19.08 -39.00 -20.84
C SER A 260 -18.11 -40.07 -20.30
N LYS A 261 -16.80 -39.79 -20.34
CA LYS A 261 -15.73 -40.65 -19.80
C LYS A 261 -15.33 -40.32 -18.38
N GLY A 262 -15.98 -39.34 -17.73
CA GLY A 262 -15.64 -38.91 -16.40
C GLY A 262 -14.44 -37.94 -16.33
N GLU A 263 -13.96 -37.41 -17.46
CA GLU A 263 -12.81 -36.47 -17.51
C GLU A 263 -13.30 -35.02 -17.49
N VAL A 264 -12.66 -34.17 -16.67
CA VAL A 264 -12.91 -32.73 -16.66
C VAL A 264 -12.36 -32.08 -17.92
N PHE A 265 -13.13 -31.17 -18.54
CA PHE A 265 -12.72 -30.51 -19.78
C PHE A 265 -11.35 -29.85 -19.70
N LEU A 266 -11.05 -29.18 -18.57
CA LEU A 266 -9.76 -28.54 -18.36
C LEU A 266 -8.58 -29.53 -18.43
N GLU A 267 -8.75 -30.77 -17.98
CA GLU A 267 -7.72 -31.81 -18.08
C GLU A 267 -7.50 -32.24 -19.55
N THR A 268 -8.59 -32.35 -20.29
CA THR A 268 -8.55 -32.65 -21.71
C THR A 268 -7.88 -31.52 -22.49
N LEU A 269 -8.20 -30.25 -22.13
CA LEU A 269 -7.60 -29.06 -22.72
C LEU A 269 -6.09 -29.01 -22.48
N MET A 270 -5.65 -29.27 -21.25
CA MET A 270 -4.22 -29.28 -20.88
C MET A 270 -3.46 -30.38 -21.63
N ARG A 271 -4.06 -31.56 -21.77
CA ARG A 271 -3.51 -32.71 -22.54
C ARG A 271 -3.35 -32.34 -24.00
N TYR A 272 -4.37 -31.71 -24.57
CA TYR A 272 -4.32 -31.20 -25.95
C TYR A 272 -3.18 -30.19 -26.14
N GLY A 273 -3.06 -29.19 -25.27
CA GLY A 273 -2.01 -28.17 -25.34
C GLY A 273 -0.61 -28.78 -25.28
N ASN A 274 -0.37 -29.70 -24.32
CA ASN A 274 0.93 -30.39 -24.18
C ASN A 274 1.28 -31.17 -25.45
N ARG A 275 0.34 -31.99 -25.98
CA ARG A 275 0.55 -32.73 -27.18
C ARG A 275 0.81 -31.84 -28.41
N TYR A 276 0.07 -30.74 -28.54
CA TYR A 276 0.28 -29.79 -29.63
C TYR A 276 1.69 -29.17 -29.56
N GLN A 277 2.15 -28.77 -28.38
CA GLN A 277 3.48 -28.19 -28.19
C GLN A 277 4.60 -29.21 -28.43
N GLU A 278 4.41 -30.50 -28.06
CA GLU A 278 5.35 -31.58 -28.31
C GLU A 278 5.47 -31.87 -29.82
N ASP A 279 4.37 -32.02 -30.52
CA ASP A 279 4.34 -32.27 -31.96
C ASP A 279 4.94 -31.09 -32.74
N LYS A 280 4.66 -29.86 -32.33
CA LYS A 280 5.26 -28.64 -32.90
C LYS A 280 6.79 -28.62 -32.72
N ARG A 281 7.28 -28.99 -31.55
CA ARG A 281 8.75 -29.06 -31.27
C ARG A 281 9.39 -30.19 -32.12
N ALA A 282 8.72 -31.34 -32.23
CA ALA A 282 9.20 -32.44 -33.03
C ALA A 282 9.27 -32.05 -34.52
N ALA A 283 8.27 -31.35 -35.05
CA ALA A 283 8.24 -30.85 -36.41
C ALA A 283 9.39 -29.86 -36.72
N ILE A 284 9.67 -28.94 -35.80
CA ILE A 284 10.79 -27.98 -35.94
C ILE A 284 12.14 -28.70 -35.96
N ASN A 285 12.31 -29.76 -35.16
CA ASN A 285 13.54 -30.53 -35.06
C ASN A 285 13.72 -31.61 -36.15
N SER A 286 12.73 -31.78 -37.01
CA SER A 286 12.81 -32.75 -38.12
C SER A 286 13.78 -32.27 -39.19
N LEU A 287 14.73 -33.13 -39.59
CA LEU A 287 15.74 -32.87 -40.62
C LEU A 287 15.15 -32.67 -42.03
N PHE A 288 13.93 -33.07 -42.23
CA PHE A 288 13.21 -32.89 -43.49
C PHE A 288 12.14 -31.80 -43.32
N GLY A 289 12.55 -30.54 -43.38
CA GLY A 289 11.72 -29.36 -43.22
C GLY A 289 10.50 -29.25 -44.14
N GLY A 290 9.61 -30.21 -44.05
CA GLY A 290 8.27 -30.11 -44.58
C GLY A 290 7.42 -29.29 -43.61
N ALA A 291 6.67 -28.33 -44.13
CA ALA A 291 5.67 -27.57 -43.38
C ALA A 291 4.59 -28.55 -42.83
N ASN A 292 4.93 -29.28 -41.80
CA ASN A 292 3.96 -30.13 -41.11
C ASN A 292 3.09 -29.21 -40.24
N VAL A 293 1.96 -28.82 -40.79
CA VAL A 293 0.86 -28.28 -39.99
C VAL A 293 0.51 -29.35 -38.96
N VAL A 294 0.69 -29.04 -37.70
CA VAL A 294 0.28 -29.92 -36.59
C VAL A 294 -1.25 -29.99 -36.64
N ASP A 295 -1.79 -31.08 -37.22
CA ASP A 295 -3.21 -31.32 -37.35
C ASP A 295 -3.70 -32.21 -36.20
N ILE A 296 -3.85 -31.61 -35.03
CA ILE A 296 -4.48 -32.25 -33.87
C ILE A 296 -5.88 -31.64 -33.73
N ALA A 297 -6.90 -32.46 -33.79
CA ALA A 297 -8.27 -32.04 -33.59
C ALA A 297 -8.42 -31.42 -32.19
N THR A 298 -9.02 -30.23 -32.12
CA THR A 298 -9.36 -29.58 -30.87
C THR A 298 -10.35 -30.40 -30.05
N PRO A 299 -10.25 -30.46 -28.72
CA PRO A 299 -11.25 -31.10 -27.89
C PRO A 299 -12.64 -30.51 -28.12
N GLU A 300 -13.66 -31.36 -28.12
CA GLU A 300 -15.05 -30.94 -28.21
C GLU A 300 -15.42 -30.14 -26.92
N ILE A 301 -16.00 -28.95 -27.13
CA ILE A 301 -16.42 -28.09 -26.02
C ILE A 301 -17.67 -28.69 -25.37
N PRO A 302 -17.69 -28.91 -24.04
CA PRO A 302 -18.86 -29.43 -23.34
C PRO A 302 -20.06 -28.51 -23.50
N GLN A 303 -21.24 -29.08 -23.62
CA GLN A 303 -22.47 -28.28 -23.53
C GLN A 303 -22.54 -27.60 -22.16
N GLY A 304 -22.94 -26.31 -22.13
CA GLY A 304 -23.14 -25.59 -20.87
C GLY A 304 -24.23 -26.27 -20.04
N LEU A 305 -24.15 -26.07 -18.71
CA LEU A 305 -25.23 -26.50 -17.84
C LEU A 305 -26.49 -25.73 -18.23
N GLU A 306 -27.53 -26.43 -18.68
CA GLU A 306 -28.86 -25.85 -18.80
C GLU A 306 -29.30 -25.40 -17.42
N ARG A 307 -29.70 -24.13 -17.29
CA ARG A 307 -30.26 -23.57 -16.05
C ARG A 307 -31.74 -23.89 -15.96
#